data_2a860830ac6fdb2d8642fc058ed6314e
#
_entry.id   2a860830ac6fdb2d8642fc058ed6314e
#
_cell.length_a   1.000
_cell.length_b   1.000
_cell.length_c   1.000
_cell.angle_alpha   90.00
_cell.angle_beta   90.00
_cell.angle_gamma   90.00
#
_symmetry.space_group_name_H-M   'P 1'
#
loop_
_entity.id
_entity.type
_entity.pdbx_description
1 polymer ?
#
loop_
_entity_poly.entity_id
_entity_poly.type
_entity_poly.pdbx_seq_one_letter_code
_entity_poly.pdbx_strand_id
1 'polypeptide(L)'
;MKKAIIISLAITAFAALLISKQITNSKKVPEMHVANVEQGSIADSILASGNLVFNTQVQLRSEVTGRVAKVFVEEGESVTEGDILMRLDTTAFESEVARNKAVLRATEIDIKHSETRLKNIERQLSRQKELYEVGLAGQEVYENLQNARDLAEIDIEAKREAYHQAQASLLIAEDRLNKSVFRAPMSGLLASVNIKEGETVIAGTTNIIGSDLMLVADPSAILAELRVDETDIAGIKLNQHADIYAAAYPNQPFTGKVINIGTSAKNQPGSQGLSFKVKVLLDATERQLYAGMSCRAEIATSITENGLKLPIEAIQKEDDTYFVWKLNADNTVTKSPVKVGISSDIEQAITQGVTVGERIVIGPARPLSSLKDGDTVAIKDSLVKGAS
;
A
#
# COMPACT_ATOMS: atom_id res chain seq x y z
N MET A 1 -89.40 45.19 12.42
CA MET A 1 -88.99 44.71 11.07
C MET A 1 -87.52 44.96 10.80
N LYS A 2 -86.88 46.05 11.20
CA LYS A 2 -85.44 46.34 10.88
C LYS A 2 -84.40 45.36 11.50
N LYS A 3 -84.65 44.76 12.69
CA LYS A 3 -83.74 43.82 13.37
C LYS A 3 -83.68 42.43 12.69
N ALA A 4 -84.84 41.98 12.10
CA ALA A 4 -84.87 40.68 11.40
C ALA A 4 -84.08 40.69 10.07
N ILE A 5 -84.05 41.85 9.37
CA ILE A 5 -83.33 41.99 8.12
C ILE A 5 -81.79 41.99 8.35
N ILE A 6 -81.30 42.59 9.46
CA ILE A 6 -79.87 42.62 9.82
C ILE A 6 -79.37 41.24 10.18
N ILE A 7 -80.19 40.42 10.89
CA ILE A 7 -79.82 39.05 11.26
C ILE A 7 -79.82 38.13 10.04
N SER A 8 -80.75 38.32 9.07
CA SER A 8 -80.72 37.57 7.82
C SER A 8 -79.46 37.91 6.94
N LEU A 9 -79.11 39.19 6.89
CA LEU A 9 -77.91 39.63 6.14
C LEU A 9 -76.62 39.12 6.78
N ALA A 10 -76.52 39.05 8.12
CA ALA A 10 -75.40 38.48 8.84
C ALA A 10 -75.25 36.94 8.61
N ILE A 11 -76.32 36.22 8.56
CA ILE A 11 -76.32 34.78 8.31
C ILE A 11 -75.91 34.47 6.86
N THR A 12 -76.42 35.27 5.89
CA THR A 12 -76.02 35.10 4.47
C THR A 12 -74.56 35.47 4.26
N ALA A 13 -74.04 36.51 4.90
CA ALA A 13 -72.62 36.89 4.86
C ALA A 13 -71.73 35.82 5.53
N PHE A 14 -72.17 35.21 6.63
CA PHE A 14 -71.43 34.15 7.29
C PHE A 14 -71.47 32.86 6.48
N ALA A 15 -72.59 32.48 5.85
CA ALA A 15 -72.66 31.37 4.91
C ALA A 15 -71.81 31.56 3.69
N ALA A 16 -71.77 32.77 3.11
CA ALA A 16 -70.86 33.12 1.98
C ALA A 16 -69.39 33.03 2.37
N LEU A 17 -69.03 33.42 3.61
CA LEU A 17 -67.65 33.33 4.12
C LEU A 17 -67.23 31.88 4.39
N LEU A 18 -68.14 31.03 4.83
CA LEU A 18 -67.88 29.58 4.96
C LEU A 18 -67.73 28.89 3.61
N ILE A 19 -68.56 29.26 2.63
CA ILE A 19 -68.49 28.73 1.25
C ILE A 19 -67.20 29.21 0.55
N SER A 20 -66.78 30.48 0.74
CA SER A 20 -65.56 30.99 0.20
C SER A 20 -64.31 30.33 0.81
N LYS A 21 -64.38 29.95 2.09
CA LYS A 21 -63.30 29.25 2.79
C LYS A 21 -63.19 27.76 2.35
N GLN A 22 -64.29 27.19 1.87
CA GLN A 22 -64.31 25.82 1.36
C GLN A 22 -63.81 25.75 -0.12
N ILE A 23 -64.00 26.82 -0.90
CA ILE A 23 -63.54 26.92 -2.30
C ILE A 23 -62.04 27.25 -2.40
N THR A 24 -61.47 27.93 -1.38
CA THR A 24 -60.02 28.23 -1.35
C THR A 24 -59.14 27.09 -0.91
N ASN A 25 -59.72 25.96 -0.51
CA ASN A 25 -58.97 24.73 -0.20
C ASN A 25 -58.78 23.84 -1.47
N SER A 26 -58.59 24.44 -2.62
CA SER A 26 -58.07 23.78 -3.82
C SER A 26 -56.71 23.18 -3.44
N LYS A 27 -56.63 21.87 -3.25
CA LYS A 27 -55.38 21.15 -3.07
C LYS A 27 -54.45 21.59 -4.19
N LYS A 28 -53.40 22.41 -3.87
CA LYS A 28 -52.35 22.69 -4.83
C LYS A 28 -51.80 21.36 -5.27
N VAL A 29 -52.00 21.04 -6.55
CA VAL A 29 -51.43 19.84 -7.17
C VAL A 29 -49.92 19.92 -6.97
N PRO A 30 -49.30 18.96 -6.27
CA PRO A 30 -47.86 19.04 -6.00
C PRO A 30 -47.05 18.96 -7.31
N GLU A 31 -46.13 19.89 -7.50
CA GLU A 31 -45.19 19.83 -8.59
C GLU A 31 -44.15 18.75 -8.26
N MET A 32 -43.98 17.81 -9.16
CA MET A 32 -43.08 16.66 -9.00
C MET A 32 -42.11 16.55 -10.12
N HIS A 33 -40.86 16.13 -9.79
CA HIS A 33 -39.84 15.74 -10.77
C HIS A 33 -40.02 14.29 -11.14
N VAL A 34 -39.65 13.95 -12.38
CA VAL A 34 -39.83 12.61 -12.93
C VAL A 34 -38.51 12.15 -13.56
N ALA A 35 -38.15 10.90 -13.35
CA ALA A 35 -37.09 10.22 -14.07
C ALA A 35 -37.64 9.04 -14.86
N ASN A 36 -36.99 8.70 -15.94
CA ASN A 36 -37.27 7.48 -16.68
C ASN A 36 -36.44 6.32 -16.11
N VAL A 37 -37.02 5.12 -16.14
CA VAL A 37 -36.25 3.91 -15.86
C VAL A 37 -35.30 3.68 -17.03
N GLU A 38 -34.01 3.74 -16.74
CA GLU A 38 -32.94 3.51 -17.72
C GLU A 38 -32.33 2.13 -17.52
N GLN A 39 -31.78 1.59 -18.60
CA GLN A 39 -30.97 0.38 -18.53
C GLN A 39 -29.48 0.78 -18.62
N GLY A 40 -28.69 0.31 -17.66
CA GLY A 40 -27.28 0.64 -17.61
C GLY A 40 -26.52 -0.20 -16.61
N SER A 41 -25.22 0.01 -16.57
CA SER A 41 -24.35 -0.59 -15.57
C SER A 41 -24.46 0.19 -14.26
N ILE A 42 -24.59 -0.52 -13.16
CA ILE A 42 -24.53 0.02 -11.79
C ILE A 42 -23.41 -0.72 -11.08
N ALA A 43 -22.50 0.01 -10.49
CA ALA A 43 -21.44 -0.53 -9.65
C ALA A 43 -21.63 -0.03 -8.22
N ASP A 44 -21.57 -0.96 -7.29
CA ASP A 44 -21.34 -0.64 -5.89
C ASP A 44 -19.83 -0.53 -5.68
N SER A 45 -19.37 0.52 -5.01
CA SER A 45 -17.95 0.79 -4.84
C SER A 45 -17.61 1.18 -3.40
N ILE A 46 -16.43 0.75 -2.98
CA ILE A 46 -15.83 1.15 -1.70
C ILE A 46 -14.84 2.28 -1.97
N LEU A 47 -15.03 3.37 -1.23
CA LEU A 47 -14.12 4.50 -1.26
C LEU A 47 -12.95 4.26 -0.30
N ALA A 48 -11.73 4.38 -0.81
CA ALA A 48 -10.53 4.26 0.01
C ALA A 48 -9.54 5.39 -0.30
N SER A 49 -8.79 5.83 0.68
CA SER A 49 -7.72 6.79 0.51
C SER A 49 -6.36 6.14 0.71
N GLY A 50 -5.34 6.69 0.07
CA GLY A 50 -3.99 6.14 0.18
C GLY A 50 -2.95 6.99 -0.51
N ASN A 51 -1.80 6.38 -0.79
CA ASN A 51 -0.70 7.02 -1.48
C ASN A 51 -0.19 6.13 -2.61
N LEU A 52 0.32 6.75 -3.65
CA LEU A 52 1.03 6.06 -4.70
C LEU A 52 2.42 5.67 -4.22
N VAL A 53 2.85 4.45 -4.51
CA VAL A 53 4.19 3.93 -4.18
C VAL A 53 4.74 3.16 -5.36
N PHE A 54 6.05 3.03 -5.47
CA PHE A 54 6.64 2.13 -6.45
C PHE A 54 6.34 0.68 -6.07
N ASN A 55 6.10 -0.17 -7.08
CA ASN A 55 5.89 -1.60 -6.84
C ASN A 55 7.14 -2.27 -6.27
N THR A 56 8.29 -1.93 -6.82
CA THR A 56 9.59 -2.43 -6.37
C THR A 56 10.46 -1.26 -5.98
N GLN A 57 10.93 -1.27 -4.73
CA GLN A 57 11.84 -0.25 -4.22
C GLN A 57 12.74 -0.84 -3.14
N VAL A 58 13.96 -0.35 -3.07
CA VAL A 58 14.96 -0.74 -2.06
C VAL A 58 15.49 0.50 -1.36
N GLN A 59 15.32 0.54 -0.05
CA GLN A 59 15.89 1.57 0.80
C GLN A 59 17.32 1.19 1.16
N LEU A 60 18.30 1.97 0.67
CA LEU A 60 19.69 1.81 1.08
C LEU A 60 19.91 2.42 2.45
N ARG A 61 20.48 1.61 3.34
CA ARG A 61 20.87 2.01 4.69
C ARG A 61 22.31 1.71 4.96
N SER A 62 22.93 2.48 5.87
CA SER A 62 24.31 2.24 6.22
C SER A 62 24.47 1.03 7.14
N GLU A 63 25.38 0.13 6.76
CA GLU A 63 25.81 -1.01 7.58
C GLU A 63 27.13 -0.73 8.29
N VAL A 64 27.83 0.37 7.93
CA VAL A 64 29.07 0.80 8.54
C VAL A 64 29.00 2.27 8.93
N THR A 65 29.70 2.65 9.99
CA THR A 65 29.77 4.04 10.42
C THR A 65 30.97 4.72 9.77
N GLY A 66 30.74 5.90 9.17
CA GLY A 66 31.82 6.65 8.54
C GLY A 66 31.35 7.99 8.02
N ARG A 67 32.30 8.82 7.59
CA ARG A 67 32.02 10.11 6.96
C ARG A 67 31.88 9.93 5.44
N VAL A 68 30.87 10.56 4.84
CA VAL A 68 30.68 10.56 3.37
C VAL A 68 31.80 11.36 2.71
N ALA A 69 32.57 10.69 1.89
CA ALA A 69 33.65 11.32 1.11
C ALA A 69 33.07 11.92 -0.18
N LYS A 70 32.20 11.19 -0.88
CA LYS A 70 31.60 11.63 -2.14
C LYS A 70 30.26 10.96 -2.40
N VAL A 71 29.35 11.73 -2.99
CA VAL A 71 28.09 11.28 -3.59
C VAL A 71 28.22 11.45 -5.11
N PHE A 72 27.91 10.42 -5.89
CA PHE A 72 28.15 10.40 -7.34
C PHE A 72 26.89 10.60 -8.16
N VAL A 73 25.73 10.64 -7.51
CA VAL A 73 24.40 10.60 -8.14
C VAL A 73 23.47 11.64 -7.52
N GLU A 74 22.47 12.06 -8.29
CA GLU A 74 21.45 13.02 -7.86
C GLU A 74 20.05 12.37 -7.83
N GLU A 75 19.12 12.99 -7.10
CA GLU A 75 17.73 12.56 -7.07
C GLU A 75 17.10 12.70 -8.46
N GLY A 76 16.38 11.68 -8.89
CA GLY A 76 15.77 11.61 -10.23
C GLY A 76 16.68 11.02 -11.30
N GLU A 77 17.92 10.62 -10.97
CA GLU A 77 18.84 9.98 -11.90
C GLU A 77 18.53 8.47 -12.04
N SER A 78 18.67 7.95 -13.27
CA SER A 78 18.57 6.52 -13.54
C SER A 78 19.91 5.84 -13.33
N VAL A 79 19.88 4.72 -12.59
CA VAL A 79 21.07 3.92 -12.25
C VAL A 79 20.89 2.48 -12.70
N THR A 80 22.00 1.80 -12.97
CA THR A 80 22.06 0.37 -13.24
C THR A 80 22.56 -0.39 -12.02
N GLU A 81 22.18 -1.67 -11.90
CA GLU A 81 22.65 -2.53 -10.81
C GLU A 81 24.18 -2.56 -10.77
N GLY A 82 24.76 -2.32 -9.58
CA GLY A 82 26.21 -2.28 -9.35
C GLY A 82 26.85 -0.91 -9.48
N ASP A 83 26.17 0.10 -10.03
CA ASP A 83 26.70 1.47 -10.13
C ASP A 83 27.05 2.02 -8.75
N ILE A 84 28.15 2.77 -8.65
CA ILE A 84 28.58 3.39 -7.39
C ILE A 84 27.75 4.64 -7.15
N LEU A 85 26.96 4.62 -6.08
CA LEU A 85 26.11 5.74 -5.69
C LEU A 85 26.83 6.72 -4.77
N MET A 86 27.55 6.20 -3.79
CA MET A 86 28.34 7.01 -2.86
C MET A 86 29.48 6.20 -2.25
N ARG A 87 30.44 6.90 -1.64
CA ARG A 87 31.58 6.31 -0.94
C ARG A 87 31.86 7.07 0.34
N LEU A 88 32.15 6.31 1.40
CA LEU A 88 32.69 6.86 2.64
C LEU A 88 34.18 7.12 2.53
N ASP A 89 34.75 7.81 3.51
CA ASP A 89 36.21 7.91 3.67
C ASP A 89 36.75 6.51 4.02
N THR A 90 37.50 5.93 3.09
CA THR A 90 38.02 4.56 3.16
C THR A 90 39.33 4.45 3.93
N THR A 91 40.00 5.57 4.30
CA THR A 91 41.33 5.59 4.88
C THR A 91 41.48 4.70 6.12
N ALA A 92 40.52 4.76 7.03
CA ALA A 92 40.51 3.94 8.24
C ALA A 92 40.27 2.44 7.93
N PHE A 93 39.35 2.13 7.01
CA PHE A 93 39.06 0.76 6.60
C PHE A 93 40.24 0.12 5.85
N GLU A 94 40.85 0.84 4.92
CA GLU A 94 42.08 0.39 4.21
C GLU A 94 43.23 0.10 5.18
N SER A 95 43.41 0.96 6.19
CA SER A 95 44.44 0.76 7.24
C SER A 95 44.13 -0.48 8.08
N GLU A 96 42.84 -0.77 8.39
CA GLU A 96 42.44 -1.97 9.12
C GLU A 96 42.69 -3.25 8.29
N VAL A 97 42.36 -3.24 7.00
CA VAL A 97 42.69 -4.34 6.07
C VAL A 97 44.19 -4.56 5.98
N ALA A 98 44.97 -3.49 5.81
CA ALA A 98 46.46 -3.59 5.73
C ALA A 98 47.03 -4.20 7.01
N ARG A 99 46.55 -3.78 8.19
CA ARG A 99 46.98 -4.34 9.48
C ARG A 99 46.67 -5.84 9.58
N ASN A 100 45.40 -6.24 9.32
CA ASN A 100 45.00 -7.65 9.40
C ASN A 100 45.72 -8.53 8.38
N LYS A 101 46.02 -8.00 7.20
CA LYS A 101 46.83 -8.68 6.19
C LYS A 101 48.28 -8.89 6.64
N ALA A 102 48.86 -7.93 7.40
CA ALA A 102 50.17 -8.10 7.99
C ALA A 102 50.17 -9.17 9.09
N VAL A 103 49.11 -9.21 9.95
CA VAL A 103 48.97 -10.26 10.97
C VAL A 103 48.83 -11.63 10.32
N LEU A 104 48.04 -11.78 9.27
CA LEU A 104 47.89 -13.05 8.54
C LEU A 104 49.24 -13.53 7.99
N ARG A 105 50.04 -12.63 7.38
CA ARG A 105 51.40 -12.99 6.93
C ARG A 105 52.33 -13.43 8.06
N ALA A 106 52.23 -12.78 9.23
CA ALA A 106 53.05 -13.15 10.38
C ALA A 106 52.71 -14.58 10.85
N THR A 107 51.40 -14.91 10.95
CA THR A 107 50.97 -16.27 11.32
C THR A 107 51.36 -17.32 10.30
N GLU A 108 51.36 -16.99 8.99
CA GLU A 108 51.87 -17.88 7.92
C GLU A 108 53.38 -18.18 8.08
N ILE A 109 54.16 -17.15 8.45
CA ILE A 109 55.59 -17.31 8.71
C ILE A 109 55.81 -18.18 9.96
N ASP A 110 55.00 -18.02 11.00
CA ASP A 110 55.06 -18.83 12.23
C ASP A 110 54.79 -20.32 11.94
N ILE A 111 53.80 -20.64 11.12
CA ILE A 111 53.56 -22.01 10.66
C ILE A 111 54.83 -22.57 9.99
N LYS A 112 55.39 -21.83 9.01
CA LYS A 112 56.57 -22.25 8.28
C LYS A 112 57.81 -22.45 9.19
N HIS A 113 57.94 -21.63 10.22
CA HIS A 113 58.94 -21.79 11.25
C HIS A 113 58.74 -23.10 12.05
N SER A 114 57.54 -23.37 12.51
CA SER A 114 57.21 -24.60 13.26
C SER A 114 57.34 -25.85 12.39
N GLU A 115 56.95 -25.82 11.12
CA GLU A 115 57.12 -26.91 10.15
C GLU A 115 58.64 -27.20 9.93
N THR A 116 59.46 -26.18 9.86
CA THR A 116 60.91 -26.33 9.74
C THR A 116 61.52 -26.96 11.01
N ARG A 117 61.01 -26.59 12.19
CA ARG A 117 61.38 -27.19 13.47
C ARG A 117 60.98 -28.66 13.52
N LEU A 118 59.74 -28.98 13.17
CA LEU A 118 59.26 -30.40 13.13
C LEU A 118 60.17 -31.24 12.20
N LYS A 119 60.45 -30.78 11.00
CA LYS A 119 61.35 -31.45 10.06
C LYS A 119 62.75 -31.69 10.60
N ASN A 120 63.26 -30.82 11.47
CA ASN A 120 64.53 -31.01 12.13
C ASN A 120 64.46 -32.09 13.22
N ILE A 121 63.37 -32.10 13.99
CA ILE A 121 63.13 -33.15 15.03
C ILE A 121 62.95 -34.51 14.37
N GLU A 122 62.17 -34.61 13.29
CA GLU A 122 61.94 -35.84 12.53
C GLU A 122 63.30 -36.43 12.00
N ARG A 123 64.17 -35.59 11.47
CA ARG A 123 65.51 -36.04 11.03
C ARG A 123 66.37 -36.51 12.23
N GLN A 124 66.24 -35.93 13.41
CA GLN A 124 66.96 -36.38 14.61
C GLN A 124 66.33 -37.68 15.10
N LEU A 125 65.04 -37.82 15.10
CA LEU A 125 64.33 -39.03 15.51
C LEU A 125 64.68 -40.23 14.61
N SER A 126 64.72 -39.99 13.27
CA SER A 126 65.10 -41.05 12.32
C SER A 126 66.51 -41.59 12.61
N ARG A 127 67.50 -40.70 12.80
CA ARG A 127 68.88 -41.09 13.14
C ARG A 127 68.93 -41.81 14.51
N GLN A 128 68.19 -41.37 15.51
CA GLN A 128 68.17 -41.96 16.84
C GLN A 128 67.48 -43.34 16.85
N LYS A 129 66.49 -43.50 15.99
CA LYS A 129 65.76 -44.78 15.78
C LYS A 129 66.73 -45.84 15.22
N GLU A 130 67.54 -45.48 14.20
CA GLU A 130 68.54 -46.40 13.62
C GLU A 130 69.57 -46.84 14.66
N LEU A 131 70.05 -45.93 15.52
CA LEU A 131 70.98 -46.24 16.61
C LEU A 131 70.35 -47.09 17.72
N TYR A 132 69.11 -46.87 18.05
CA TYR A 132 68.36 -47.63 19.04
C TYR A 132 68.16 -49.09 18.54
N GLU A 133 67.78 -49.28 17.29
CA GLU A 133 67.55 -50.61 16.69
C GLU A 133 68.84 -51.47 16.69
N VAL A 134 70.01 -50.87 16.63
CA VAL A 134 71.29 -51.59 16.71
C VAL A 134 71.87 -51.63 18.13
N GLY A 135 71.13 -51.16 19.15
CA GLY A 135 71.54 -51.22 20.56
C GLY A 135 72.57 -50.18 21.00
N LEU A 136 72.85 -49.13 20.19
CA LEU A 136 73.78 -48.07 20.42
C LEU A 136 73.21 -46.81 21.07
N ALA A 137 71.88 -46.78 21.27
CA ALA A 137 71.20 -45.67 21.93
C ALA A 137 70.24 -46.19 23.05
N GLY A 138 70.09 -45.40 24.12
CA GLY A 138 69.14 -45.69 25.19
C GLY A 138 67.67 -45.41 24.80
N GLN A 139 66.76 -46.22 25.35
CA GLN A 139 65.32 -46.12 25.14
C GLN A 139 64.80 -44.74 25.49
N GLU A 140 65.21 -44.21 26.63
CA GLU A 140 64.78 -42.87 27.15
C GLU A 140 65.02 -41.74 26.12
N VAL A 141 66.18 -41.76 25.45
CA VAL A 141 66.51 -40.71 24.46
C VAL A 141 65.61 -40.81 23.22
N TYR A 142 65.29 -42.03 22.78
CA TYR A 142 64.36 -42.28 21.67
C TYR A 142 62.92 -41.80 22.01
N GLU A 143 62.38 -42.20 23.17
CA GLU A 143 61.06 -41.80 23.67
C GLU A 143 60.96 -40.27 23.87
N ASN A 144 62.02 -39.61 24.39
CA ASN A 144 62.05 -38.16 24.51
C ASN A 144 61.96 -37.44 23.12
N LEU A 145 62.61 -37.96 22.10
CA LEU A 145 62.50 -37.44 20.74
C LEU A 145 61.15 -37.68 20.10
N GLN A 146 60.49 -38.83 20.37
CA GLN A 146 59.12 -39.08 19.96
C GLN A 146 58.17 -38.03 20.57
N ASN A 147 58.24 -37.85 21.88
CA ASN A 147 57.43 -36.86 22.59
C ASN A 147 57.70 -35.44 22.04
N ALA A 148 58.96 -35.07 21.73
CA ALA A 148 59.30 -33.80 21.15
C ALA A 148 58.70 -33.59 19.75
N ARG A 149 58.62 -34.67 18.91
CA ARG A 149 57.97 -34.68 17.64
C ARG A 149 56.48 -34.44 17.78
N ASP A 150 55.79 -35.18 18.69
CA ASP A 150 54.38 -35.10 18.89
C ASP A 150 53.97 -33.70 19.41
N LEU A 151 54.76 -33.11 20.30
CA LEU A 151 54.57 -31.73 20.75
C LEU A 151 54.76 -30.72 19.59
N ALA A 152 55.71 -30.96 18.67
CA ALA A 152 55.93 -30.06 17.53
C ALA A 152 54.78 -30.18 16.51
N GLU A 153 54.15 -31.34 16.33
CA GLU A 153 52.93 -31.50 15.53
C GLU A 153 51.77 -30.73 16.10
N ILE A 154 51.53 -30.83 17.43
CA ILE A 154 50.50 -30.06 18.12
C ILE A 154 50.75 -28.57 18.02
N ASP A 155 52.02 -28.11 18.12
CA ASP A 155 52.39 -26.69 17.93
C ASP A 155 51.99 -26.19 16.52
N ILE A 156 52.23 -26.99 15.47
CA ILE A 156 51.82 -26.66 14.13
C ILE A 156 50.27 -26.55 14.02
N GLU A 157 49.53 -27.48 14.62
CA GLU A 157 48.07 -27.42 14.63
C GLU A 157 47.60 -26.14 15.33
N ALA A 158 48.15 -25.79 16.48
CA ALA A 158 47.83 -24.55 17.19
C ALA A 158 48.15 -23.30 16.30
N LYS A 159 49.26 -23.32 15.55
CA LYS A 159 49.63 -22.20 14.64
C LYS A 159 48.66 -22.12 13.45
N ARG A 160 48.18 -23.25 12.94
CA ARG A 160 47.16 -23.29 11.88
C ARG A 160 45.83 -22.69 12.35
N GLU A 161 45.40 -23.00 13.56
CA GLU A 161 44.22 -22.37 14.11
C GLU A 161 44.39 -20.86 14.31
N ALA A 162 45.56 -20.40 14.73
CA ALA A 162 45.84 -18.96 14.81
C ALA A 162 45.82 -18.29 13.41
N TYR A 163 46.27 -18.99 12.37
CA TYR A 163 46.18 -18.51 10.96
C TYR A 163 44.70 -18.41 10.53
N HIS A 164 43.87 -19.41 10.79
CA HIS A 164 42.44 -19.36 10.48
C HIS A 164 41.73 -18.21 11.18
N GLN A 165 42.07 -17.94 12.45
CA GLN A 165 41.54 -16.79 13.18
C GLN A 165 41.99 -15.45 12.53
N ALA A 166 43.24 -15.31 12.13
CA ALA A 166 43.77 -14.13 11.43
C ALA A 166 43.08 -13.95 10.06
N GLN A 167 42.86 -15.04 9.33
CA GLN A 167 42.15 -15.05 8.05
C GLN A 167 40.70 -14.56 8.22
N ALA A 168 39.98 -15.05 9.23
CA ALA A 168 38.62 -14.59 9.54
C ALA A 168 38.58 -13.11 9.89
N SER A 169 39.58 -12.62 10.65
CA SER A 169 39.71 -11.19 10.97
C SER A 169 39.97 -10.33 9.75
N LEU A 170 40.77 -10.81 8.80
CA LEU A 170 41.01 -10.11 7.52
C LEU A 170 39.72 -10.04 6.70
N LEU A 171 38.98 -11.14 6.57
CA LEU A 171 37.71 -11.20 5.85
C LEU A 171 36.70 -10.19 6.39
N ILE A 172 36.57 -10.04 7.71
CA ILE A 172 35.72 -9.05 8.36
C ILE A 172 36.15 -7.62 8.01
N ALA A 173 37.44 -7.35 8.00
CA ALA A 173 37.97 -6.03 7.63
C ALA A 173 37.72 -5.69 6.15
N GLU A 174 37.87 -6.67 5.25
CA GLU A 174 37.58 -6.53 3.83
C GLU A 174 36.09 -6.31 3.58
N ASP A 175 35.20 -7.03 4.29
CA ASP A 175 33.75 -6.84 4.21
C ASP A 175 33.35 -5.40 4.62
N ARG A 176 33.92 -4.87 5.72
CA ARG A 176 33.69 -3.48 6.13
C ARG A 176 34.16 -2.47 5.08
N LEU A 177 35.32 -2.72 4.47
CA LEU A 177 35.83 -1.87 3.40
C LEU A 177 34.90 -1.91 2.18
N ASN A 178 34.42 -3.08 1.80
CA ASN A 178 33.47 -3.23 0.70
C ASN A 178 32.14 -2.50 0.98
N LYS A 179 31.63 -2.59 2.22
CA LYS A 179 30.42 -1.91 2.69
C LYS A 179 30.58 -0.38 2.82
N SER A 180 31.80 0.15 2.74
CA SER A 180 32.06 1.59 2.68
C SER A 180 31.79 2.20 1.30
N VAL A 181 31.61 1.38 0.27
CA VAL A 181 31.23 1.79 -1.10
C VAL A 181 29.82 1.31 -1.38
N PHE A 182 28.89 2.24 -1.47
CA PHE A 182 27.48 1.94 -1.70
C PHE A 182 27.20 1.83 -3.19
N ARG A 183 26.58 0.72 -3.56
CA ARG A 183 26.21 0.43 -4.95
C ARG A 183 24.72 0.26 -5.10
N ALA A 184 24.20 0.49 -6.30
CA ALA A 184 22.81 0.26 -6.62
C ALA A 184 22.48 -1.25 -6.52
N PRO A 185 21.50 -1.64 -5.69
CA PRO A 185 21.12 -3.06 -5.53
C PRO A 185 20.25 -3.57 -6.67
N MET A 186 19.75 -2.67 -7.51
CA MET A 186 18.92 -2.94 -8.67
C MET A 186 19.00 -1.78 -9.65
N SER A 187 18.69 -2.04 -10.91
CA SER A 187 18.49 -0.97 -11.89
C SER A 187 17.18 -0.24 -11.63
N GLY A 188 17.16 1.08 -11.75
CA GLY A 188 15.97 1.89 -11.49
C GLY A 188 16.24 3.38 -11.40
N LEU A 189 15.32 4.10 -10.78
CA LEU A 189 15.38 5.54 -10.55
C LEU A 189 15.74 5.80 -9.09
N LEU A 190 16.60 6.78 -8.83
CA LEU A 190 16.84 7.32 -7.49
C LEU A 190 15.67 8.20 -7.07
N ALA A 191 14.78 7.62 -6.28
CA ALA A 191 13.56 8.29 -5.81
C ALA A 191 13.83 9.29 -4.68
N SER A 192 14.91 9.09 -3.90
CA SER A 192 15.40 10.08 -2.92
C SER A 192 16.88 9.90 -2.62
N VAL A 193 17.56 11.02 -2.30
CA VAL A 193 18.94 11.07 -1.81
C VAL A 193 18.94 11.89 -0.52
N ASN A 194 19.06 11.20 0.63
CA ASN A 194 18.88 11.80 1.95
C ASN A 194 20.21 12.14 2.64
N ILE A 195 21.33 12.09 1.92
CA ILE A 195 22.67 12.26 2.45
C ILE A 195 23.50 13.22 1.60
N LYS A 196 24.40 13.96 2.23
CA LYS A 196 25.29 14.91 1.56
C LYS A 196 26.76 14.60 1.85
N GLU A 197 27.64 15.06 0.97
CA GLU A 197 29.10 15.00 1.18
C GLU A 197 29.50 15.68 2.49
N GLY A 198 30.36 15.03 3.24
CA GLY A 198 30.86 15.50 4.54
C GLY A 198 30.00 15.11 5.74
N GLU A 199 28.78 14.60 5.56
CA GLU A 199 27.94 14.09 6.64
C GLU A 199 28.48 12.75 7.19
N THR A 200 28.11 12.44 8.43
CA THR A 200 28.44 11.16 9.06
C THR A 200 27.25 10.24 9.05
N VAL A 201 27.44 9.05 8.52
CA VAL A 201 26.44 7.97 8.54
C VAL A 201 26.70 7.03 9.70
N ILE A 202 25.66 6.47 10.27
CA ILE A 202 25.70 5.55 11.41
C ILE A 202 25.17 4.20 10.96
N ALA A 203 25.90 3.14 11.30
CA ALA A 203 25.48 1.76 11.05
C ALA A 203 24.23 1.41 11.84
N GLY A 204 23.31 0.66 11.22
CA GLY A 204 22.20 0.05 11.91
C GLY A 204 22.65 -1.00 12.91
N THR A 205 21.98 -1.05 14.05
CA THR A 205 22.14 -2.09 15.08
C THR A 205 20.79 -2.71 15.40
N THR A 206 20.75 -3.72 16.26
CA THR A 206 19.49 -4.38 16.68
C THR A 206 18.45 -3.38 17.23
N ASN A 207 18.90 -2.29 17.85
CA ASN A 207 18.03 -1.32 18.52
C ASN A 207 18.00 0.06 17.84
N ILE A 208 18.85 0.28 16.82
CA ILE A 208 18.98 1.57 16.13
C ILE A 208 18.91 1.30 14.63
N ILE A 209 17.95 1.94 13.98
CA ILE A 209 17.86 1.93 12.52
C ILE A 209 19.05 2.72 11.97
N GLY A 210 19.83 2.14 11.05
CA GLY A 210 20.92 2.83 10.38
C GLY A 210 20.42 4.04 9.59
N SER A 211 21.37 4.96 9.28
CA SER A 211 21.05 6.15 8.47
C SER A 211 20.41 5.76 7.14
N ASP A 212 19.26 6.31 6.84
CA ASP A 212 18.60 6.18 5.54
C ASP A 212 19.37 7.04 4.51
N LEU A 213 19.93 6.41 3.49
CA LEU A 213 20.82 7.05 2.53
C LEU A 213 20.09 7.44 1.25
N MET A 214 19.57 6.46 0.56
CA MET A 214 18.96 6.61 -0.77
C MET A 214 17.85 5.61 -0.96
N LEU A 215 16.88 5.95 -1.81
CA LEU A 215 15.80 5.04 -2.25
C LEU A 215 15.95 4.79 -3.74
N VAL A 216 16.23 3.55 -4.12
CA VAL A 216 16.22 3.10 -5.52
C VAL A 216 14.89 2.41 -5.80
N ALA A 217 14.20 2.80 -6.86
CA ALA A 217 12.89 2.28 -7.20
C ALA A 217 12.78 1.97 -8.70
N ASP A 218 11.94 0.99 -9.02
CA ASP A 218 11.56 0.68 -10.40
C ASP A 218 10.37 1.56 -10.80
N PRO A 219 10.54 2.51 -11.75
CA PRO A 219 9.46 3.40 -12.18
C PRO A 219 8.45 2.72 -13.10
N SER A 220 8.67 1.48 -13.54
CA SER A 220 7.84 0.80 -14.54
C SER A 220 6.44 0.46 -14.02
N ALA A 221 6.28 0.30 -12.72
CA ALA A 221 5.03 -0.08 -12.09
C ALA A 221 4.77 0.71 -10.80
N ILE A 222 3.62 1.39 -10.78
CA ILE A 222 3.14 2.15 -9.62
C ILE A 222 1.96 1.42 -8.99
N LEU A 223 1.95 1.37 -7.68
CA LEU A 223 0.86 0.85 -6.85
C LEU A 223 0.16 1.99 -6.13
N ALA A 224 -1.15 1.89 -5.99
CA ALA A 224 -1.88 2.62 -4.97
C ALA A 224 -1.92 1.75 -3.70
N GLU A 225 -1.28 2.21 -2.63
CA GLU A 225 -1.37 1.60 -1.32
C GLU A 225 -2.51 2.26 -0.55
N LEU A 226 -3.66 1.60 -0.54
CA LEU A 226 -4.92 2.10 -0.02
C LEU A 226 -5.15 1.61 1.42
N ARG A 227 -5.87 2.42 2.17
CA ARG A 227 -6.38 2.09 3.49
C ARG A 227 -7.89 1.94 3.41
N VAL A 228 -8.35 0.74 3.69
CA VAL A 228 -9.77 0.37 3.67
C VAL A 228 -10.22 0.13 5.10
N ASP A 229 -11.39 0.64 5.44
CA ASP A 229 -11.98 0.46 6.76
C ASP A 229 -12.33 -1.02 7.03
N GLU A 230 -12.36 -1.41 8.31
CA GLU A 230 -12.71 -2.75 8.75
C GLU A 230 -14.12 -3.18 8.30
N THR A 231 -15.04 -2.23 8.21
CA THR A 231 -16.42 -2.49 7.77
C THR A 231 -16.51 -2.90 6.31
N ASP A 232 -15.59 -2.41 5.48
CA ASP A 232 -15.66 -2.51 4.03
C ASP A 232 -14.76 -3.62 3.45
N ILE A 233 -13.75 -4.03 4.22
CA ILE A 233 -12.74 -4.99 3.73
C ILE A 233 -13.33 -6.33 3.30
N ALA A 234 -14.46 -6.76 3.90
CA ALA A 234 -15.14 -8.01 3.54
C ALA A 234 -15.67 -8.01 2.10
N GLY A 235 -15.95 -6.82 1.53
CA GLY A 235 -16.43 -6.65 0.16
C GLY A 235 -15.30 -6.70 -0.89
N ILE A 236 -14.03 -6.61 -0.47
CA ILE A 236 -12.90 -6.52 -1.40
C ILE A 236 -12.35 -7.91 -1.71
N LYS A 237 -12.08 -8.15 -2.99
CA LYS A 237 -11.50 -9.39 -3.51
C LYS A 237 -10.33 -9.10 -4.44
N LEU A 238 -9.44 -10.08 -4.61
CA LEU A 238 -8.36 -10.00 -5.58
C LEU A 238 -8.91 -9.85 -7.01
N ASN A 239 -8.17 -9.11 -7.84
CA ASN A 239 -8.49 -8.80 -9.24
C ASN A 239 -9.74 -7.92 -9.45
N GLN A 240 -10.33 -7.34 -8.40
CA GLN A 240 -11.35 -6.32 -8.57
C GLN A 240 -10.77 -5.08 -9.27
N HIS A 241 -11.59 -4.48 -10.12
CA HIS A 241 -11.29 -3.22 -10.78
C HIS A 241 -11.37 -2.06 -9.78
N ALA A 242 -10.47 -1.12 -9.91
CA ALA A 242 -10.45 0.08 -9.10
C ALA A 242 -10.07 1.30 -9.96
N ASP A 243 -10.79 2.38 -9.75
CA ASP A 243 -10.51 3.68 -10.33
C ASP A 243 -9.76 4.54 -9.30
N ILE A 244 -8.54 4.94 -9.63
CA ILE A 244 -7.64 5.67 -8.75
C ILE A 244 -7.53 7.12 -9.21
N TYR A 245 -7.88 8.05 -8.35
CA TYR A 245 -7.78 9.49 -8.55
C TYR A 245 -6.57 10.02 -7.79
N ALA A 246 -5.48 10.29 -8.50
CA ALA A 246 -4.33 10.94 -7.91
C ALA A 246 -4.63 12.43 -7.65
N ALA A 247 -4.07 13.00 -6.57
CA ALA A 247 -4.32 14.40 -6.19
C ALA A 247 -3.95 15.40 -7.31
N ALA A 248 -2.97 15.07 -8.17
CA ALA A 248 -2.61 15.88 -9.32
C ALA A 248 -3.62 15.78 -10.49
N TYR A 249 -4.45 14.74 -10.53
CA TYR A 249 -5.41 14.45 -11.61
C TYR A 249 -6.78 14.10 -11.03
N PRO A 250 -7.48 15.06 -10.37
CA PRO A 250 -8.69 14.77 -9.58
C PRO A 250 -9.90 14.32 -10.41
N ASN A 251 -9.95 14.68 -11.69
CA ASN A 251 -11.07 14.38 -12.59
C ASN A 251 -10.75 13.33 -13.66
N GLN A 252 -9.58 12.69 -13.57
CA GLN A 252 -9.12 11.71 -14.55
C GLN A 252 -8.63 10.46 -13.83
N PRO A 253 -9.46 9.43 -13.70
CA PRO A 253 -9.07 8.21 -13.02
C PRO A 253 -7.97 7.46 -13.78
N PHE A 254 -7.16 6.78 -13.03
CA PHE A 254 -6.25 5.74 -13.49
C PHE A 254 -6.87 4.41 -13.14
N THR A 255 -6.98 3.54 -14.11
CA THR A 255 -7.51 2.21 -13.90
C THR A 255 -6.47 1.29 -13.27
N GLY A 256 -6.92 0.35 -12.47
CA GLY A 256 -6.05 -0.63 -11.85
C GLY A 256 -6.79 -1.83 -11.31
N LYS A 257 -6.03 -2.79 -10.78
CA LYS A 257 -6.58 -4.03 -10.21
C LYS A 257 -6.02 -4.29 -8.82
N VAL A 258 -6.88 -4.77 -7.93
CA VAL A 258 -6.49 -5.21 -6.59
C VAL A 258 -5.58 -6.44 -6.71
N ILE A 259 -4.32 -6.30 -6.28
CA ILE A 259 -3.32 -7.39 -6.32
C ILE A 259 -3.02 -7.99 -4.95
N ASN A 260 -3.29 -7.25 -3.89
CA ASN A 260 -3.03 -7.72 -2.54
C ASN A 260 -3.98 -7.08 -1.53
N ILE A 261 -4.41 -7.88 -0.56
CA ILE A 261 -5.26 -7.46 0.56
C ILE A 261 -4.51 -7.84 1.83
N GLY A 262 -4.19 -6.86 2.66
CA GLY A 262 -3.52 -7.08 3.94
C GLY A 262 -4.38 -7.90 4.90
N THR A 263 -3.78 -8.87 5.55
CA THR A 263 -4.46 -9.77 6.50
C THR A 263 -4.46 -9.27 7.94
N SER A 264 -3.79 -8.15 8.21
CA SER A 264 -3.68 -7.55 9.55
C SER A 264 -4.13 -6.10 9.53
N ALA A 265 -5.07 -5.78 10.39
CA ALA A 265 -5.49 -4.41 10.64
C ALA A 265 -4.38 -3.62 11.34
N LYS A 266 -4.25 -2.35 11.00
CA LYS A 266 -3.34 -1.41 11.65
C LYS A 266 -4.12 -0.24 12.20
N ASN A 267 -3.81 0.13 13.44
CA ASN A 267 -4.29 1.36 14.02
C ASN A 267 -3.38 2.51 13.55
N GLN A 268 -3.96 3.60 13.11
CA GLN A 268 -3.22 4.76 12.65
C GLN A 268 -3.21 5.83 13.74
N PRO A 269 -2.05 6.43 14.05
CA PRO A 269 -2.00 7.56 14.95
C PRO A 269 -2.93 8.68 14.47
N GLY A 270 -3.93 9.04 15.29
CA GLY A 270 -4.91 10.11 14.98
C GLY A 270 -6.22 9.64 14.31
N SER A 271 -6.40 8.35 14.01
CA SER A 271 -7.66 7.75 13.58
C SER A 271 -8.24 6.84 14.66
N GLN A 272 -9.56 6.86 14.84
CA GLN A 272 -10.25 5.99 15.82
C GLN A 272 -10.64 4.62 15.25
N GLY A 273 -10.28 4.31 13.99
CA GLY A 273 -10.67 3.07 13.30
C GLY A 273 -9.47 2.19 12.94
N LEU A 274 -9.75 0.90 12.81
CA LEU A 274 -8.83 -0.08 12.24
C LEU A 274 -8.93 -0.04 10.71
N SER A 275 -7.79 -0.06 10.05
CA SER A 275 -7.74 -0.11 8.58
C SER A 275 -6.86 -1.23 8.08
N PHE A 276 -7.26 -1.79 6.94
CA PHE A 276 -6.52 -2.80 6.21
C PHE A 276 -5.81 -2.17 5.02
N LYS A 277 -4.60 -2.63 4.75
CA LYS A 277 -3.82 -2.20 3.61
C LYS A 277 -4.24 -2.99 2.38
N VAL A 278 -4.69 -2.30 1.33
CA VAL A 278 -5.00 -2.89 0.03
C VAL A 278 -4.07 -2.30 -1.02
N LYS A 279 -3.48 -3.15 -1.85
CA LYS A 279 -2.59 -2.71 -2.93
C LYS A 279 -3.30 -2.91 -4.28
N VAL A 280 -3.36 -1.83 -5.03
CA VAL A 280 -3.91 -1.81 -6.39
C VAL A 280 -2.78 -1.49 -7.36
N LEU A 281 -2.55 -2.38 -8.32
CA LEU A 281 -1.60 -2.14 -9.40
C LEU A 281 -2.29 -1.29 -10.46
N LEU A 282 -1.70 -0.14 -10.77
CA LEU A 282 -2.19 0.75 -11.83
C LEU A 282 -1.82 0.15 -13.20
N ASP A 283 -2.72 0.30 -14.16
CA ASP A 283 -2.43 -0.02 -15.54
C ASP A 283 -1.41 0.98 -16.12
N ALA A 284 -0.66 0.55 -17.14
CA ALA A 284 0.33 1.40 -17.79
C ALA A 284 -0.31 2.70 -18.32
N THR A 285 0.32 3.82 -18.04
CA THR A 285 -0.15 5.15 -18.44
C THR A 285 1.01 5.99 -18.97
N GLU A 286 0.71 6.85 -19.95
CA GLU A 286 1.66 7.85 -20.46
C GLU A 286 1.77 9.08 -19.53
N ARG A 287 0.85 9.21 -18.56
CA ARG A 287 0.84 10.32 -17.61
C ARG A 287 1.85 10.09 -16.50
N GLN A 288 2.57 11.15 -16.14
CA GLN A 288 3.62 11.08 -15.13
C GLN A 288 3.01 11.04 -13.72
N LEU A 289 3.25 9.96 -13.01
CA LEU A 289 2.87 9.77 -11.62
C LEU A 289 4.13 9.70 -10.75
N TYR A 290 4.04 10.28 -9.56
CA TYR A 290 5.14 10.27 -8.61
C TYR A 290 4.74 9.48 -7.36
N ALA A 291 5.65 8.67 -6.84
CA ALA A 291 5.46 8.04 -5.55
C ALA A 291 5.34 9.10 -4.45
N GLY A 292 4.55 8.80 -3.41
CA GLY A 292 4.22 9.74 -2.35
C GLY A 292 2.99 10.61 -2.62
N MET A 293 2.50 10.69 -3.87
CA MET A 293 1.23 11.39 -4.16
C MET A 293 0.09 10.74 -3.41
N SER A 294 -0.75 11.56 -2.77
CA SER A 294 -2.00 11.10 -2.20
C SER A 294 -2.98 10.71 -3.31
N CYS A 295 -3.77 9.68 -3.06
CA CYS A 295 -4.81 9.23 -3.99
C CYS A 295 -6.08 8.82 -3.25
N ARG A 296 -7.20 8.91 -3.97
CA ARG A 296 -8.48 8.32 -3.63
C ARG A 296 -8.73 7.19 -4.62
N ALA A 297 -9.31 6.11 -4.16
CA ALA A 297 -9.69 4.99 -5.01
C ALA A 297 -11.15 4.63 -4.80
N GLU A 298 -11.79 4.22 -5.88
CA GLU A 298 -13.12 3.64 -5.92
C GLU A 298 -12.97 2.19 -6.37
N ILE A 299 -13.13 1.25 -5.43
CA ILE A 299 -12.95 -0.19 -5.68
C ILE A 299 -14.34 -0.79 -5.96
N ALA A 300 -14.58 -1.29 -7.16
CA ALA A 300 -15.84 -1.90 -7.53
C ALA A 300 -16.02 -3.25 -6.80
N THR A 301 -17.06 -3.35 -5.96
CA THR A 301 -17.37 -4.57 -5.18
C THR A 301 -18.35 -5.47 -5.89
N SER A 302 -19.34 -4.90 -6.52
CA SER A 302 -20.36 -5.60 -7.33
C SER A 302 -20.75 -4.75 -8.54
N ILE A 303 -20.85 -5.40 -9.69
CA ILE A 303 -21.26 -4.75 -10.93
C ILE A 303 -22.47 -5.51 -11.45
N THR A 304 -23.55 -4.80 -11.76
CA THR A 304 -24.68 -5.32 -12.52
C THR A 304 -24.66 -4.67 -13.90
N GLU A 305 -24.27 -5.43 -14.90
CA GLU A 305 -24.33 -4.99 -16.29
C GLU A 305 -25.79 -5.08 -16.77
N ASN A 306 -26.24 -4.05 -17.52
CA ASN A 306 -27.61 -4.01 -18.06
C ASN A 306 -28.74 -4.07 -17.02
N GLY A 307 -28.52 -3.61 -15.79
CA GLY A 307 -29.55 -3.49 -14.77
C GLY A 307 -30.54 -2.35 -15.07
N LEU A 308 -31.78 -2.47 -14.58
CA LEU A 308 -32.70 -1.33 -14.56
C LEU A 308 -32.27 -0.42 -13.41
N LYS A 309 -32.12 0.87 -13.69
CA LYS A 309 -31.65 1.85 -12.72
C LYS A 309 -32.60 3.02 -12.55
N LEU A 310 -32.67 3.50 -11.33
CA LEU A 310 -33.40 4.69 -10.94
C LEU A 310 -32.57 5.51 -9.93
N PRO A 311 -32.72 6.84 -9.91
CA PRO A 311 -32.21 7.65 -8.82
C PRO A 311 -32.70 7.14 -7.48
N ILE A 312 -31.82 7.08 -6.49
CA ILE A 312 -32.13 6.55 -5.15
C ILE A 312 -33.30 7.31 -4.50
N GLU A 313 -33.49 8.58 -4.85
CA GLU A 313 -34.57 9.43 -4.40
C GLU A 313 -35.97 8.92 -4.82
N ALA A 314 -36.06 8.13 -5.89
CA ALA A 314 -37.30 7.57 -6.40
C ALA A 314 -37.87 6.47 -5.49
N ILE A 315 -37.02 5.86 -4.67
CA ILE A 315 -37.36 4.66 -3.92
C ILE A 315 -37.83 5.03 -2.53
N GLN A 316 -39.04 4.59 -2.22
CA GLN A 316 -39.65 4.77 -0.91
C GLN A 316 -39.70 3.42 -0.18
N LYS A 317 -39.50 3.46 1.14
CA LYS A 317 -39.65 2.28 2.01
C LYS A 317 -40.82 2.43 2.92
N GLU A 318 -41.67 1.42 2.97
CA GLU A 318 -42.76 1.32 3.92
C GLU A 318 -42.70 -0.06 4.57
N ASP A 319 -42.53 -0.07 5.87
CA ASP A 319 -42.23 -1.28 6.66
C ASP A 319 -40.98 -2.00 6.06
N ASP A 320 -41.13 -3.22 5.56
CA ASP A 320 -40.07 -4.02 4.94
C ASP A 320 -40.13 -4.10 3.41
N THR A 321 -41.00 -3.30 2.79
CA THR A 321 -41.18 -3.30 1.34
C THR A 321 -40.72 -1.99 0.70
N TYR A 322 -40.06 -2.11 -0.46
CA TYR A 322 -39.70 -0.98 -1.29
C TYR A 322 -40.76 -0.78 -2.38
N PHE A 323 -41.06 0.48 -2.68
CA PHE A 323 -41.98 0.83 -3.74
C PHE A 323 -41.55 2.13 -4.44
N VAL A 324 -42.08 2.34 -5.63
CA VAL A 324 -41.92 3.56 -6.41
C VAL A 324 -43.31 4.10 -6.82
N TRP A 325 -43.38 5.40 -7.10
CA TRP A 325 -44.57 6.02 -7.65
C TRP A 325 -44.44 6.08 -9.18
N LYS A 326 -45.16 5.21 -9.88
CA LYS A 326 -45.27 5.23 -11.34
C LYS A 326 -46.22 6.34 -11.78
N LEU A 327 -45.76 7.12 -12.77
CA LEU A 327 -46.62 8.17 -13.38
C LEU A 327 -47.37 7.61 -14.57
N ASN A 328 -48.69 7.66 -14.50
CA ASN A 328 -49.57 7.27 -15.59
C ASN A 328 -49.71 8.37 -16.66
N ALA A 329 -50.30 8.03 -17.82
CA ALA A 329 -50.52 8.96 -18.92
C ALA A 329 -51.47 10.13 -18.61
N ASP A 330 -52.32 9.95 -17.59
CA ASP A 330 -53.29 10.93 -17.08
C ASP A 330 -52.74 11.81 -15.95
N ASN A 331 -51.44 11.78 -15.72
CA ASN A 331 -50.72 12.43 -14.61
C ASN A 331 -51.18 11.98 -13.21
N THR A 332 -51.78 10.82 -13.07
CA THR A 332 -51.99 10.16 -11.77
C THR A 332 -50.78 9.29 -11.42
N VAL A 333 -50.61 9.08 -10.11
CA VAL A 333 -49.52 8.20 -9.62
C VAL A 333 -50.09 6.88 -9.13
N THR A 334 -49.37 5.78 -9.41
CA THR A 334 -49.69 4.44 -8.93
C THR A 334 -48.55 3.89 -8.12
N LYS A 335 -48.88 3.38 -6.92
CA LYS A 335 -47.92 2.72 -6.03
C LYS A 335 -47.51 1.36 -6.61
N SER A 336 -46.25 1.18 -6.97
CA SER A 336 -45.74 -0.09 -7.51
C SER A 336 -44.66 -0.67 -6.59
N PRO A 337 -44.88 -1.87 -6.02
CA PRO A 337 -43.86 -2.54 -5.24
C PRO A 337 -42.69 -2.95 -6.13
N VAL A 338 -41.44 -2.76 -5.65
CA VAL A 338 -40.24 -3.09 -6.36
C VAL A 338 -39.29 -3.91 -5.51
N LYS A 339 -38.48 -4.73 -6.17
CA LYS A 339 -37.33 -5.35 -5.51
C LYS A 339 -36.07 -4.62 -5.94
N VAL A 340 -35.33 -4.14 -4.95
CA VAL A 340 -34.06 -3.43 -5.14
C VAL A 340 -32.91 -4.41 -5.24
N GLY A 341 -31.86 -4.04 -5.99
CA GLY A 341 -30.60 -4.76 -6.11
C GLY A 341 -29.46 -3.98 -5.47
N ILE A 342 -28.29 -3.95 -6.15
CA ILE A 342 -27.15 -3.16 -5.70
C ILE A 342 -27.44 -1.65 -5.83
N SER A 343 -26.76 -0.86 -5.01
CA SER A 343 -26.90 0.60 -4.94
C SER A 343 -25.56 1.25 -5.21
N SER A 344 -25.56 2.36 -5.94
CA SER A 344 -24.45 3.32 -5.96
C SER A 344 -24.83 4.53 -5.09
N ASP A 345 -23.98 5.55 -5.04
CA ASP A 345 -24.24 6.79 -4.29
C ASP A 345 -25.48 7.55 -4.77
N ILE A 346 -25.82 7.42 -6.05
CA ILE A 346 -26.88 8.21 -6.70
C ILE A 346 -27.97 7.36 -7.36
N GLU A 347 -27.71 6.10 -7.66
CA GLU A 347 -28.62 5.22 -8.41
C GLU A 347 -28.80 3.88 -7.68
N GLN A 348 -29.98 3.33 -7.81
CA GLN A 348 -30.35 2.03 -7.26
C GLN A 348 -30.76 1.09 -8.39
N ALA A 349 -30.20 -0.12 -8.39
CA ALA A 349 -30.66 -1.19 -9.27
C ALA A 349 -32.05 -1.68 -8.85
N ILE A 350 -32.92 -1.92 -9.83
CA ILE A 350 -34.22 -2.54 -9.61
C ILE A 350 -34.23 -3.89 -10.33
N THR A 351 -34.48 -4.94 -9.56
CA THR A 351 -34.51 -6.31 -10.10
C THR A 351 -35.88 -6.75 -10.57
N GLN A 352 -36.96 -6.21 -9.97
CA GLN A 352 -38.34 -6.52 -10.33
C GLN A 352 -39.24 -5.33 -10.03
N GLY A 353 -40.31 -5.15 -10.81
CA GLY A 353 -41.40 -4.22 -10.52
C GLY A 353 -41.48 -3.02 -11.46
N VAL A 354 -40.49 -2.77 -12.32
CA VAL A 354 -40.50 -1.71 -13.33
C VAL A 354 -39.99 -2.21 -14.68
N THR A 355 -40.30 -1.47 -15.75
CA THR A 355 -39.82 -1.74 -17.10
C THR A 355 -39.08 -0.53 -17.67
N VAL A 356 -38.17 -0.75 -18.66
CA VAL A 356 -37.42 0.33 -19.32
C VAL A 356 -38.38 1.36 -19.89
N GLY A 357 -38.09 2.65 -19.68
CA GLY A 357 -38.85 3.76 -20.19
C GLY A 357 -40.08 4.14 -19.35
N GLU A 358 -40.42 3.40 -18.29
CA GLU A 358 -41.46 3.84 -17.35
C GLU A 358 -41.02 5.14 -16.66
N ARG A 359 -41.99 6.02 -16.43
CA ARG A 359 -41.80 7.32 -15.76
C ARG A 359 -42.08 7.17 -14.27
N ILE A 360 -41.10 7.51 -13.45
CA ILE A 360 -41.13 7.37 -12.00
C ILE A 360 -40.97 8.76 -11.37
N VAL A 361 -41.77 9.04 -10.34
CA VAL A 361 -41.72 10.29 -9.59
C VAL A 361 -40.51 10.23 -8.63
N ILE A 362 -39.63 11.26 -8.68
CA ILE A 362 -38.39 11.29 -7.90
C ILE A 362 -38.36 12.38 -6.82
N GLY A 363 -39.27 13.29 -6.80
CA GLY A 363 -39.26 14.33 -5.77
C GLY A 363 -40.13 15.55 -6.10
N PRO A 364 -40.17 16.55 -5.21
CA PRO A 364 -39.45 16.71 -3.93
C PRO A 364 -39.86 15.76 -2.81
N ALA A 365 -38.95 15.45 -1.88
CA ALA A 365 -39.17 14.41 -0.85
C ALA A 365 -40.44 14.60 0.03
N ARG A 366 -40.74 15.85 0.45
CA ARG A 366 -41.93 16.11 1.29
C ARG A 366 -43.27 15.80 0.60
N PRO A 367 -43.55 16.30 -0.63
CA PRO A 367 -44.75 15.88 -1.35
C PRO A 367 -44.73 14.39 -1.66
N LEU A 368 -43.58 13.82 -2.05
CA LEU A 368 -43.45 12.40 -2.40
C LEU A 368 -43.88 11.44 -1.28
N SER A 369 -43.49 11.75 -0.03
CA SER A 369 -43.89 10.95 1.15
C SER A 369 -45.38 11.07 1.55
N SER A 370 -46.09 12.07 1.03
CA SER A 370 -47.50 12.30 1.31
C SER A 370 -48.46 11.86 0.21
N LEU A 371 -47.92 11.38 -0.94
CA LEU A 371 -48.70 10.88 -2.06
C LEU A 371 -49.50 9.64 -1.69
N LYS A 372 -50.70 9.52 -2.28
CA LYS A 372 -51.54 8.36 -2.20
C LYS A 372 -51.80 7.81 -3.60
N ASP A 373 -52.11 6.54 -3.65
CA ASP A 373 -52.46 5.88 -4.89
C ASP A 373 -53.64 6.61 -5.58
N GLY A 374 -53.49 6.97 -6.85
CA GLY A 374 -54.45 7.75 -7.62
C GLY A 374 -54.36 9.30 -7.48
N ASP A 375 -53.46 9.84 -6.69
CA ASP A 375 -53.28 11.30 -6.59
C ASP A 375 -52.77 11.87 -7.94
N THR A 376 -53.28 13.07 -8.33
CA THR A 376 -52.85 13.75 -9.52
C THR A 376 -51.65 14.65 -9.18
N VAL A 377 -50.61 14.66 -10.01
CA VAL A 377 -49.39 15.47 -9.86
C VAL A 377 -49.17 16.38 -11.05
N ALA A 378 -48.59 17.56 -10.81
CA ALA A 378 -48.11 18.45 -11.85
C ALA A 378 -46.64 18.13 -12.13
N ILE A 379 -46.32 17.91 -13.39
CA ILE A 379 -44.94 17.55 -13.77
C ILE A 379 -44.14 18.82 -13.95
N LYS A 380 -43.02 18.90 -13.28
CA LYS A 380 -41.96 19.87 -13.56
C LYS A 380 -40.82 19.11 -14.23
N ASP A 381 -40.67 19.26 -15.55
CA ASP A 381 -39.56 18.65 -16.26
C ASP A 381 -38.23 19.12 -15.64
N SER A 382 -37.62 18.30 -14.83
CA SER A 382 -36.24 18.45 -14.48
C SER A 382 -35.43 17.73 -15.56
N LEU A 383 -34.89 18.51 -16.49
CA LEU A 383 -33.77 18.07 -17.27
C LEU A 383 -32.64 17.73 -16.26
N VAL A 384 -32.50 16.46 -15.93
CA VAL A 384 -31.27 15.96 -15.34
C VAL A 384 -30.23 16.09 -16.45
N LYS A 385 -29.56 17.25 -16.51
CA LYS A 385 -28.32 17.38 -17.26
C LYS A 385 -27.33 16.43 -16.62
N GLY A 386 -27.06 15.32 -17.29
CA GLY A 386 -25.91 14.49 -17.00
C GLY A 386 -24.69 15.40 -16.92
N ALA A 387 -24.00 15.35 -15.79
CA ALA A 387 -22.67 15.92 -15.67
C ALA A 387 -21.75 15.15 -16.63
N SER A 388 -21.33 15.86 -17.67
CA SER A 388 -20.27 15.42 -18.60
C SER A 388 -18.92 15.54 -17.92
#